data_7848b9d3b714453efe0d8bea06fcc1cc
#
_entry.id   7848b9d3b714453efe0d8bea06fcc1cc
#
_cell.length_a   1.000
_cell.length_b   1.000
_cell.length_c   1.000
_cell.angle_alpha   90.00
_cell.angle_beta   90.00
_cell.angle_gamma   90.00
#
_symmetry.space_group_name_H-M   'P 1'
#
loop_
_entity.id
_entity.type
_entity.pdbx_description
1 polymer ?
#
loop_
_entity_poly.entity_id
_entity_poly.type
_entity_poly.pdbx_seq_one_letter_code
_entity_poly.pdbx_strand_id
1 'polypeptide(L)'
;MSPFVLIHGAGDVGWYWHLVEAELRARGHHTVAPDLPCDDDTAGLPEYADAVVAAAGDRAGLVVVAQSLGGFTAPLVCERLPARLMVLVAPMIPAPGEAVTDYWADTGWDREPREQHDDLFYQDVAPELAAEARARGRTQSEARLAEPTPMRVWPAVPTKVLICRDDRLLPPAFQRRIARERLGLVPDEIDGGHTPALSRPAALADRLVGYL
;
A
#
# COMPACT_ATOMS: atom_id res chain seq x y z
N MET A 1 -18.00 -14.00 2.30
CA MET A 1 -17.46 -13.08 3.32
C MET A 1 -15.95 -13.28 3.39
N SER A 2 -15.14 -12.24 3.14
CA SER A 2 -13.67 -12.35 3.18
C SER A 2 -13.12 -11.30 4.14
N PRO A 3 -12.11 -11.62 4.96
CA PRO A 3 -11.44 -10.64 5.79
C PRO A 3 -10.37 -9.89 4.97
N PHE A 4 -10.43 -8.57 5.00
CA PHE A 4 -9.45 -7.67 4.40
C PHE A 4 -8.52 -7.12 5.47
N VAL A 5 -7.23 -7.14 5.18
CA VAL A 5 -6.18 -6.47 5.95
C VAL A 5 -5.62 -5.36 5.07
N LEU A 6 -5.73 -4.11 5.54
CA LEU A 6 -5.46 -2.91 4.75
C LEU A 6 -4.22 -2.20 5.31
N ILE A 7 -3.17 -2.12 4.52
CA ILE A 7 -1.85 -1.62 4.89
C ILE A 7 -1.64 -0.27 4.22
N HIS A 8 -1.44 0.78 5.01
CA HIS A 8 -1.23 2.14 4.51
C HIS A 8 0.20 2.37 4.00
N GLY A 9 0.41 3.49 3.32
CA GLY A 9 1.68 3.95 2.80
C GLY A 9 2.53 4.72 3.80
N ALA A 10 3.58 5.40 3.30
CA ALA A 10 4.51 6.18 4.10
C ALA A 10 3.81 7.32 4.86
N GLY A 11 4.14 7.47 6.14
CA GLY A 11 3.69 8.59 6.96
C GLY A 11 2.18 8.66 7.20
N ASP A 12 1.44 7.60 6.88
CA ASP A 12 -0.01 7.53 7.05
C ASP A 12 -0.39 6.71 8.30
N VAL A 13 -1.66 6.50 8.50
CA VAL A 13 -2.26 5.71 9.58
C VAL A 13 -3.41 4.85 9.03
N GLY A 14 -3.89 3.88 9.80
CA GLY A 14 -5.00 3.02 9.39
C GLY A 14 -6.26 3.78 8.98
N TRP A 15 -6.46 4.98 9.53
CA TRP A 15 -7.56 5.88 9.13
C TRP A 15 -7.61 6.18 7.63
N TYR A 16 -6.50 6.16 6.92
CA TYR A 16 -6.44 6.29 5.46
C TYR A 16 -7.49 5.41 4.76
N TRP A 17 -7.76 4.23 5.30
CA TRP A 17 -8.67 3.25 4.73
C TRP A 17 -10.14 3.39 5.16
N HIS A 18 -10.49 4.35 6.05
CA HIS A 18 -11.79 4.41 6.71
C HIS A 18 -13.00 4.40 5.76
N LEU A 19 -12.91 5.10 4.61
CA LEU A 19 -13.97 5.12 3.61
C LEU A 19 -14.08 3.77 2.87
N VAL A 20 -12.95 3.16 2.52
CA VAL A 20 -12.92 1.83 1.89
C VAL A 20 -13.40 0.76 2.86
N GLU A 21 -13.04 0.86 4.15
CA GLU A 21 -13.56 -0.03 5.18
C GLU A 21 -15.08 0.04 5.27
N ALA A 22 -15.65 1.25 5.25
CA ALA A 22 -17.11 1.44 5.26
C ALA A 22 -17.76 0.76 4.04
N GLU A 23 -17.19 0.95 2.85
CA GLU A 23 -17.67 0.33 1.60
C GLU A 23 -17.57 -1.21 1.62
N LEU A 24 -16.46 -1.75 2.10
CA LEU A 24 -16.25 -3.20 2.20
C LEU A 24 -17.19 -3.83 3.25
N ARG A 25 -17.37 -3.16 4.39
CA ARG A 25 -18.31 -3.62 5.44
C ARG A 25 -19.75 -3.59 4.96
N ALA A 26 -20.14 -2.56 4.20
CA ALA A 26 -21.47 -2.48 3.59
C ALA A 26 -21.73 -3.64 2.59
N ARG A 27 -20.67 -4.20 1.99
CA ARG A 27 -20.72 -5.38 1.11
C ARG A 27 -20.56 -6.71 1.87
N GLY A 28 -20.59 -6.68 3.22
CA GLY A 28 -20.56 -7.87 4.07
C GLY A 28 -19.16 -8.44 4.32
N HIS A 29 -18.09 -7.65 4.11
CA HIS A 29 -16.73 -8.08 4.39
C HIS A 29 -16.23 -7.56 5.76
N HIS A 30 -15.29 -8.29 6.38
CA HIS A 30 -14.58 -7.83 7.55
C HIS A 30 -13.34 -7.05 7.12
N THR A 31 -13.00 -6.00 7.86
CA THR A 31 -11.82 -5.18 7.58
C THR A 31 -11.02 -4.92 8.85
N VAL A 32 -9.72 -4.82 8.71
CA VAL A 32 -8.81 -4.30 9.71
C VAL A 32 -7.74 -3.46 9.02
N ALA A 33 -7.49 -2.26 9.53
CA ALA A 33 -6.51 -1.31 9.04
C ALA A 33 -5.66 -0.83 10.23
N PRO A 34 -4.58 -1.53 10.58
CA PRO A 34 -3.74 -1.13 11.70
C PRO A 34 -2.91 0.11 11.37
N ASP A 35 -2.56 0.87 12.39
CA ASP A 35 -1.48 1.84 12.33
C ASP A 35 -0.14 1.10 12.34
N LEU A 36 0.74 1.42 11.39
CA LEU A 36 2.12 0.95 11.41
C LEU A 36 2.93 1.88 12.30
N PRO A 37 3.97 1.38 13.01
CA PRO A 37 4.84 2.21 13.84
C PRO A 37 5.83 3.03 12.97
N CYS A 38 5.30 3.80 12.02
CA CYS A 38 6.10 4.50 11.00
C CYS A 38 6.86 5.72 11.54
N ASP A 39 6.50 6.23 12.70
CA ASP A 39 7.13 7.34 13.40
C ASP A 39 8.11 6.90 14.52
N ASP A 40 8.33 5.60 14.68
CA ASP A 40 9.28 5.03 15.62
C ASP A 40 10.63 4.73 14.92
N ASP A 41 11.69 5.42 15.35
CA ASP A 41 13.04 5.24 14.79
C ASP A 41 13.63 3.83 15.04
N THR A 42 13.04 3.05 15.94
CA THR A 42 13.44 1.66 16.22
C THR A 42 12.68 0.63 15.38
N ALA A 43 11.62 1.05 14.67
CA ALA A 43 10.79 0.18 13.87
C ALA A 43 11.18 0.23 12.38
N GLY A 44 11.27 -0.94 11.76
CA GLY A 44 11.46 -1.12 10.33
C GLY A 44 10.36 -2.01 9.70
N LEU A 45 10.63 -2.55 8.53
CA LEU A 45 9.67 -3.41 7.83
C LEU A 45 9.24 -4.65 8.63
N PRO A 46 10.12 -5.32 9.42
CA PRO A 46 9.70 -6.42 10.29
C PRO A 46 8.66 -6.01 11.32
N GLU A 47 8.87 -4.88 12.01
CA GLU A 47 7.95 -4.35 13.02
C GLU A 47 6.63 -3.88 12.40
N TYR A 48 6.67 -3.35 11.16
CA TYR A 48 5.46 -3.05 10.40
C TYR A 48 4.64 -4.31 10.12
N ALA A 49 5.31 -5.38 9.68
CA ALA A 49 4.65 -6.66 9.47
C ALA A 49 4.11 -7.26 10.79
N ASP A 50 4.83 -7.09 11.91
CA ASP A 50 4.37 -7.52 13.25
C ASP A 50 3.05 -6.84 13.64
N ALA A 51 2.96 -5.53 13.45
CA ALA A 51 1.74 -4.77 13.74
C ALA A 51 0.54 -5.27 12.91
N VAL A 52 0.77 -5.56 11.62
CA VAL A 52 -0.28 -6.09 10.73
C VAL A 52 -0.69 -7.49 11.13
N VAL A 53 0.27 -8.38 11.42
CA VAL A 53 0.00 -9.77 11.84
C VAL A 53 -0.78 -9.79 13.16
N ALA A 54 -0.39 -8.98 14.13
CA ALA A 54 -1.09 -8.86 15.40
C ALA A 54 -2.55 -8.40 15.23
N ALA A 55 -2.78 -7.40 14.37
CA ALA A 55 -4.12 -6.89 14.08
C ALA A 55 -4.99 -7.87 13.28
N ALA A 56 -4.39 -8.65 12.38
CA ALA A 56 -5.09 -9.67 11.61
C ALA A 56 -5.57 -10.83 12.50
N GLY A 57 -4.78 -11.21 13.51
CA GLY A 57 -5.07 -12.35 14.39
C GLY A 57 -5.16 -13.67 13.59
N ASP A 58 -5.94 -14.62 14.11
CA ASP A 58 -6.07 -15.98 13.56
C ASP A 58 -7.02 -16.10 12.35
N ARG A 59 -7.29 -15.00 11.64
CA ARG A 59 -8.20 -15.01 10.50
C ARG A 59 -7.58 -15.76 9.32
N ALA A 60 -8.35 -16.68 8.74
CA ALA A 60 -7.95 -17.42 7.54
C ALA A 60 -8.52 -16.78 6.27
N GLY A 61 -7.89 -17.06 5.13
CA GLY A 61 -8.36 -16.60 3.82
C GLY A 61 -8.30 -15.09 3.64
N LEU A 62 -7.29 -14.47 4.23
CA LEU A 62 -7.07 -13.02 4.21
C LEU A 62 -6.87 -12.49 2.78
N VAL A 63 -7.44 -11.33 2.52
CA VAL A 63 -7.08 -10.48 1.39
C VAL A 63 -6.20 -9.34 1.94
N VAL A 64 -4.92 -9.40 1.64
CA VAL A 64 -3.95 -8.39 2.06
C VAL A 64 -3.91 -7.30 0.99
N VAL A 65 -4.28 -6.08 1.36
CA VAL A 65 -4.27 -4.92 0.46
C VAL A 65 -3.24 -3.92 0.98
N ALA A 66 -2.34 -3.48 0.13
CA ALA A 66 -1.30 -2.55 0.54
C ALA A 66 -1.14 -1.41 -0.47
N GLN A 67 -1.02 -0.20 0.04
CA GLN A 67 -0.86 1.01 -0.76
C GLN A 67 0.58 1.54 -0.67
N SER A 68 1.14 2.00 -1.80
CA SER A 68 2.41 2.73 -1.85
C SER A 68 3.55 1.98 -1.13
N LEU A 69 4.21 2.59 -0.14
CA LEU A 69 5.26 1.97 0.69
C LEU A 69 4.79 0.67 1.38
N GLY A 70 3.50 0.54 1.67
CA GLY A 70 2.92 -0.71 2.19
C GLY A 70 3.20 -1.93 1.32
N GLY A 71 3.55 -1.73 0.03
CA GLY A 71 4.01 -2.79 -0.86
C GLY A 71 5.29 -3.49 -0.42
N PHE A 72 6.13 -2.87 0.42
CA PHE A 72 7.26 -3.51 1.09
C PHE A 72 6.83 -4.37 2.29
N THR A 73 5.75 -4.00 2.96
CA THR A 73 5.24 -4.71 4.15
C THR A 73 4.39 -5.92 3.76
N ALA A 74 3.56 -5.81 2.72
CA ALA A 74 2.59 -6.84 2.34
C ALA A 74 3.21 -8.23 2.07
N PRO A 75 4.34 -8.37 1.36
CA PRO A 75 4.97 -9.68 1.18
C PRO A 75 5.37 -10.34 2.50
N LEU A 76 5.91 -9.57 3.45
CA LEU A 76 6.32 -10.07 4.77
C LEU A 76 5.13 -10.56 5.60
N VAL A 77 3.99 -9.89 5.45
CA VAL A 77 2.71 -10.32 6.06
C VAL A 77 2.23 -11.63 5.42
N CYS A 78 2.29 -11.73 4.09
CA CYS A 78 1.87 -12.93 3.36
C CYS A 78 2.76 -14.15 3.59
N GLU A 79 4.02 -13.97 3.99
CA GLU A 79 4.89 -15.08 4.44
C GLU A 79 4.45 -15.66 5.79
N ARG A 80 3.75 -14.88 6.61
CA ARG A 80 3.41 -15.22 7.99
C ARG A 80 1.94 -15.57 8.21
N LEU A 81 1.06 -15.09 7.34
CA LEU A 81 -0.39 -15.31 7.43
C LEU A 81 -0.91 -16.04 6.19
N PRO A 82 -1.96 -16.88 6.34
CA PRO A 82 -2.56 -17.63 5.24
C PRO A 82 -3.40 -16.68 4.35
N ALA A 83 -2.74 -15.83 3.58
CA ALA A 83 -3.38 -14.94 2.62
C ALA A 83 -3.84 -15.72 1.38
N ARG A 84 -5.08 -15.49 0.95
CA ARG A 84 -5.62 -16.03 -0.32
C ARG A 84 -5.33 -15.14 -1.52
N LEU A 85 -5.07 -13.86 -1.25
CA LEU A 85 -4.83 -12.85 -2.27
C LEU A 85 -4.03 -11.68 -1.67
N MET A 86 -3.07 -11.17 -2.42
CA MET A 86 -2.40 -9.91 -2.17
C MET A 86 -2.78 -8.92 -3.27
N VAL A 87 -3.20 -7.71 -2.90
CA VAL A 87 -3.52 -6.61 -3.83
C VAL A 87 -2.63 -5.41 -3.51
N LEU A 88 -1.83 -5.01 -4.47
CA LEU A 88 -0.92 -3.87 -4.37
C LEU A 88 -1.55 -2.67 -5.09
N VAL A 89 -1.85 -1.59 -4.36
CA VAL A 89 -2.56 -0.40 -4.86
C VAL A 89 -1.59 0.77 -4.96
N ALA A 90 -1.44 1.35 -6.16
CA ALA A 90 -0.47 2.42 -6.44
C ALA A 90 0.91 2.14 -5.79
N PRO A 91 1.48 0.93 -5.96
CA PRO A 91 2.48 0.39 -5.05
C PRO A 91 3.91 0.80 -5.37
N MET A 92 4.73 0.82 -4.32
CA MET A 92 6.14 0.46 -4.44
C MET A 92 6.24 -1.07 -4.40
N ILE A 93 6.91 -1.66 -5.37
CA ILE A 93 7.07 -3.13 -5.48
C ILE A 93 8.55 -3.46 -5.28
N PRO A 94 8.96 -4.01 -4.11
CA PRO A 94 10.36 -4.29 -3.85
C PRO A 94 10.91 -5.48 -4.65
N ALA A 95 12.21 -5.47 -4.91
CA ALA A 95 12.96 -6.69 -5.21
C ALA A 95 13.33 -7.42 -3.90
N PRO A 96 13.56 -8.75 -3.92
CA PRO A 96 14.07 -9.47 -2.76
C PRO A 96 15.38 -8.85 -2.25
N GLY A 97 15.45 -8.55 -0.95
CA GLY A 97 16.62 -7.95 -0.32
C GLY A 97 16.84 -6.45 -0.58
N GLU A 98 15.95 -5.78 -1.31
CA GLU A 98 16.07 -4.35 -1.59
C GLU A 98 15.72 -3.51 -0.35
N ALA A 99 16.51 -2.47 -0.07
CA ALA A 99 16.14 -1.47 0.93
C ALA A 99 15.16 -0.44 0.36
N VAL A 100 14.31 0.14 1.22
CA VAL A 100 13.37 1.17 0.77
C VAL A 100 14.10 2.40 0.21
N THR A 101 15.23 2.77 0.82
CA THR A 101 16.06 3.89 0.39
C THR A 101 16.67 3.68 -1.00
N ASP A 102 16.90 2.43 -1.40
CA ASP A 102 17.54 2.11 -2.68
C ASP A 102 16.53 2.01 -3.82
N TYR A 103 15.25 1.86 -3.50
CA TYR A 103 14.15 1.65 -4.46
C TYR A 103 14.16 2.61 -5.65
N TRP A 104 14.41 3.89 -5.41
CA TRP A 104 14.38 4.91 -6.47
C TRP A 104 15.53 4.76 -7.45
N ALA A 105 16.74 4.51 -6.93
CA ALA A 105 17.92 4.26 -7.74
C ALA A 105 17.79 2.94 -8.53
N ASP A 106 17.36 1.87 -7.85
CA ASP A 106 17.25 0.53 -8.43
C ASP A 106 16.15 0.45 -9.49
N THR A 107 15.10 1.25 -9.33
CA THR A 107 14.03 1.34 -10.35
C THR A 107 14.32 2.33 -11.46
N GLY A 108 15.43 3.09 -11.37
CA GLY A 108 15.74 4.14 -12.34
C GLY A 108 14.64 5.22 -12.38
N TRP A 109 13.97 5.46 -11.25
CA TRP A 109 13.01 6.54 -11.14
C TRP A 109 13.75 7.85 -10.85
N ASP A 110 13.99 8.61 -11.89
CA ASP A 110 14.52 9.96 -11.77
C ASP A 110 13.41 10.90 -11.34
N ARG A 111 13.36 11.12 -10.03
CA ARG A 111 12.41 12.06 -9.45
C ARG A 111 12.96 13.46 -9.61
N GLU A 112 12.48 14.19 -10.60
CA GLU A 112 12.69 15.63 -10.67
C GLU A 112 12.31 16.26 -9.30
N PRO A 113 13.15 17.13 -8.73
CA PRO A 113 12.80 17.88 -7.54
C PRO A 113 11.52 18.67 -7.81
N ARG A 114 10.39 18.23 -7.27
CA ARG A 114 9.12 18.94 -7.42
C ARG A 114 8.87 19.76 -6.16
N GLU A 115 8.61 21.02 -6.36
CA GLU A 115 8.51 22.03 -5.28
C GLU A 115 7.31 21.83 -4.34
N GLN A 116 6.35 20.93 -4.64
CA GLN A 116 5.14 20.72 -3.83
C GLN A 116 4.77 19.23 -3.76
N HIS A 117 5.32 18.54 -2.78
CA HIS A 117 5.03 17.11 -2.54
C HIS A 117 3.57 16.83 -2.15
N ASP A 118 2.94 17.73 -1.44
CA ASP A 118 1.58 17.56 -0.93
C ASP A 118 0.52 17.44 -2.02
N ASP A 119 0.66 18.21 -3.11
CA ASP A 119 -0.27 18.16 -4.24
C ASP A 119 -0.21 16.83 -5.01
N LEU A 120 0.90 16.08 -4.89
CA LEU A 120 1.05 14.78 -5.56
C LEU A 120 0.28 13.67 -4.86
N PHE A 121 0.14 13.75 -3.53
CA PHE A 121 -0.59 12.75 -2.75
C PHE A 121 -2.10 12.95 -2.81
N TYR A 122 -2.56 14.20 -2.69
CA TYR A 122 -3.97 14.53 -2.50
C TYR A 122 -4.59 15.32 -3.66
N GLN A 123 -3.99 15.23 -4.84
CA GLN A 123 -4.35 16.04 -6.01
C GLN A 123 -5.83 15.98 -6.43
N ASP A 124 -6.53 14.89 -6.12
CA ASP A 124 -7.93 14.63 -6.47
C ASP A 124 -8.81 14.30 -5.25
N VAL A 125 -8.29 14.59 -4.04
CA VAL A 125 -9.02 14.46 -2.77
C VAL A 125 -9.68 15.78 -2.42
N ALA A 126 -10.90 15.73 -1.89
CA ALA A 126 -11.59 16.93 -1.41
C ALA A 126 -10.73 17.68 -0.37
N PRO A 127 -10.63 19.02 -0.44
CA PRO A 127 -9.69 19.80 0.39
C PRO A 127 -9.82 19.54 1.89
N GLU A 128 -11.05 19.41 2.38
CA GLU A 128 -11.33 19.17 3.81
C GLU A 128 -10.84 17.79 4.23
N LEU A 129 -11.05 16.77 3.39
CA LEU A 129 -10.59 15.41 3.65
C LEU A 129 -9.07 15.31 3.55
N ALA A 130 -8.46 16.02 2.59
CA ALA A 130 -7.02 16.11 2.47
C ALA A 130 -6.37 16.79 3.68
N ALA A 131 -7.00 17.86 4.20
CA ALA A 131 -6.56 18.53 5.42
C ALA A 131 -6.65 17.60 6.64
N GLU A 132 -7.74 16.84 6.77
CA GLU A 132 -7.89 15.86 7.83
C GLU A 132 -6.85 14.72 7.72
N ALA A 133 -6.61 14.21 6.53
CA ALA A 133 -5.58 13.19 6.29
C ALA A 133 -4.19 13.65 6.72
N ARG A 134 -3.80 14.88 6.33
CA ARG A 134 -2.52 15.48 6.76
C ARG A 134 -2.43 15.65 8.28
N ALA A 135 -3.52 16.07 8.93
CA ALA A 135 -3.54 16.26 10.38
C ALA A 135 -3.42 14.92 11.16
N ARG A 136 -3.80 13.81 10.55
CA ARG A 136 -3.71 12.47 11.14
C ARG A 136 -2.41 11.75 10.80
N GLY A 137 -1.78 12.13 9.68
CA GLY A 137 -0.53 11.56 9.22
C GLY A 137 0.59 11.71 10.25
N ARG A 138 1.58 10.84 10.16
CA ARG A 138 2.75 10.80 11.03
C ARG A 138 4.01 11.10 10.23
N THR A 139 5.08 11.47 10.91
CA THR A 139 6.39 11.55 10.29
C THR A 139 6.86 10.14 9.95
N GLN A 140 7.21 9.88 8.69
CA GLN A 140 7.83 8.63 8.32
C GLN A 140 9.29 8.62 8.79
N SER A 141 9.63 7.78 9.75
CA SER A 141 11.02 7.54 10.11
C SER A 141 11.74 6.81 8.98
N GLU A 142 12.92 7.27 8.63
CA GLU A 142 13.81 6.61 7.66
C GLU A 142 14.94 5.82 8.34
N ALA A 143 15.02 5.85 9.68
CA ALA A 143 16.14 5.31 10.45
C ALA A 143 16.46 3.84 10.11
N ARG A 144 15.43 3.02 9.85
CA ARG A 144 15.60 1.61 9.51
C ARG A 144 15.17 1.23 8.08
N LEU A 145 14.76 2.20 7.26
CA LEU A 145 14.38 1.95 5.88
C LEU A 145 15.57 1.71 4.92
N ALA A 146 16.79 1.99 5.38
CA ALA A 146 18.03 1.61 4.70
C ALA A 146 18.44 0.14 4.96
N GLU A 147 17.75 -0.56 5.86
CA GLU A 147 17.96 -1.99 6.05
C GLU A 147 17.33 -2.79 4.89
N PRO A 148 18.03 -3.80 4.34
CA PRO A 148 17.47 -4.67 3.33
C PRO A 148 16.18 -5.33 3.81
N THR A 149 15.14 -5.37 2.96
CA THR A 149 13.95 -6.16 3.29
C THR A 149 14.36 -7.63 3.56
N PRO A 150 13.82 -8.26 4.62
CA PRO A 150 14.10 -9.66 4.90
C PRO A 150 13.46 -10.61 3.88
N MET A 151 12.58 -10.14 3.01
CA MET A 151 11.99 -10.92 1.92
C MET A 151 13.09 -11.49 1.02
N ARG A 152 13.17 -12.82 0.91
CA ARG A 152 14.15 -13.53 0.07
C ARG A 152 13.60 -13.90 -1.29
N VAL A 153 12.30 -14.10 -1.36
CA VAL A 153 11.55 -14.50 -2.55
C VAL A 153 10.12 -13.97 -2.39
N TRP A 154 9.49 -13.64 -3.48
CA TRP A 154 8.07 -13.26 -3.44
C TRP A 154 7.23 -14.43 -2.91
N PRO A 155 6.31 -14.16 -1.97
CA PRO A 155 5.44 -15.21 -1.42
C PRO A 155 4.56 -15.82 -2.53
N ALA A 156 4.34 -17.14 -2.46
CA ALA A 156 3.51 -17.86 -3.41
C ALA A 156 2.01 -17.62 -3.15
N VAL A 157 1.60 -16.35 -3.18
CA VAL A 157 0.23 -15.88 -3.00
C VAL A 157 -0.24 -15.24 -4.30
N PRO A 158 -1.45 -15.55 -4.80
CA PRO A 158 -2.03 -14.85 -5.93
C PRO A 158 -1.94 -13.34 -5.72
N THR A 159 -1.33 -12.63 -6.67
CA THR A 159 -1.06 -11.20 -6.53
C THR A 159 -1.74 -10.41 -7.64
N LYS A 160 -2.37 -9.30 -7.29
CA LYS A 160 -2.91 -8.29 -8.20
C LYS A 160 -2.20 -6.96 -7.97
N VAL A 161 -1.96 -6.24 -9.05
CA VAL A 161 -1.47 -4.86 -9.01
C VAL A 161 -2.57 -3.97 -9.58
N LEU A 162 -2.94 -2.95 -8.83
CA LEU A 162 -3.94 -1.96 -9.20
C LEU A 162 -3.29 -0.58 -9.20
N ILE A 163 -3.21 0.05 -10.36
CA ILE A 163 -2.62 1.38 -10.52
C ILE A 163 -3.68 2.45 -10.75
N CYS A 164 -3.36 3.69 -10.43
CA CYS A 164 -4.24 4.83 -10.63
C CYS A 164 -3.82 5.60 -11.88
N ARG A 165 -4.78 5.88 -12.78
CA ARG A 165 -4.50 6.48 -14.10
C ARG A 165 -3.93 7.89 -14.03
N ASP A 166 -4.28 8.63 -12.97
CA ASP A 166 -3.90 10.03 -12.78
C ASP A 166 -2.83 10.21 -11.71
N ASP A 167 -2.20 9.12 -11.24
CA ASP A 167 -1.16 9.17 -10.21
C ASP A 167 0.04 9.98 -10.70
N ARG A 168 0.30 11.12 -10.04
CA ARG A 168 1.41 12.02 -10.35
C ARG A 168 2.64 11.74 -9.50
N LEU A 169 2.47 11.02 -8.38
CA LEU A 169 3.60 10.63 -7.52
C LEU A 169 4.32 9.43 -8.12
N LEU A 170 3.58 8.38 -8.48
CA LEU A 170 4.06 7.20 -9.18
C LEU A 170 3.34 7.08 -10.53
N PRO A 171 3.82 7.75 -11.60
CA PRO A 171 3.10 7.78 -12.86
C PRO A 171 2.76 6.38 -13.39
N PRO A 172 1.59 6.21 -14.03
CA PRO A 172 1.12 4.91 -14.50
C PRO A 172 2.11 4.15 -15.38
N ALA A 173 2.86 4.87 -16.22
CA ALA A 173 3.88 4.25 -17.08
C ALA A 173 5.01 3.60 -16.26
N PHE A 174 5.45 4.26 -15.18
CA PHE A 174 6.41 3.72 -14.24
C PHE A 174 5.85 2.49 -13.54
N GLN A 175 4.65 2.58 -12.96
CA GLN A 175 4.03 1.47 -12.24
C GLN A 175 3.81 0.25 -13.14
N ARG A 176 3.36 0.42 -14.40
CA ARG A 176 3.21 -0.68 -15.38
C ARG A 176 4.55 -1.36 -15.67
N ARG A 177 5.64 -0.57 -15.79
CA ARG A 177 6.98 -1.10 -16.02
C ARG A 177 7.43 -1.94 -14.84
N ILE A 178 7.36 -1.41 -13.62
CA ILE A 178 7.80 -2.11 -12.40
C ILE A 178 6.97 -3.37 -12.13
N ALA A 179 5.65 -3.33 -12.30
CA ALA A 179 4.80 -4.52 -12.16
C ALA A 179 5.22 -5.64 -13.13
N ARG A 180 5.56 -5.29 -14.36
CA ARG A 180 6.01 -6.25 -15.37
C ARG A 180 7.41 -6.79 -15.07
N GLU A 181 8.36 -5.90 -14.74
CA GLU A 181 9.76 -6.28 -14.53
C GLU A 181 9.93 -7.11 -13.25
N ARG A 182 9.23 -6.76 -12.16
CA ARG A 182 9.42 -7.38 -10.85
C ARG A 182 8.49 -8.56 -10.58
N LEU A 183 7.28 -8.55 -11.16
CA LEU A 183 6.26 -9.58 -10.89
C LEU A 183 5.80 -10.33 -12.15
N GLY A 184 6.17 -9.88 -13.35
CA GLY A 184 5.63 -10.44 -14.59
C GLY A 184 4.14 -10.15 -14.80
N LEU A 185 3.57 -9.16 -14.10
CA LEU A 185 2.14 -8.87 -14.10
C LEU A 185 1.81 -7.65 -14.97
N VAL A 186 0.64 -7.71 -15.60
CA VAL A 186 -0.02 -6.55 -16.19
C VAL A 186 -0.99 -6.01 -15.15
N PRO A 187 -0.82 -4.75 -14.68
CA PRO A 187 -1.68 -4.21 -13.67
C PRO A 187 -3.08 -3.89 -14.20
N ASP A 188 -4.08 -4.02 -13.34
CA ASP A 188 -5.37 -3.41 -13.51
C ASP A 188 -5.31 -1.90 -13.21
N GLU A 189 -6.33 -1.14 -13.66
CA GLU A 189 -6.34 0.31 -13.54
C GLU A 189 -7.67 0.82 -13.00
N ILE A 190 -7.61 1.87 -12.18
CA ILE A 190 -8.76 2.68 -11.79
C ILE A 190 -8.47 4.16 -12.06
N ASP A 191 -9.51 4.98 -12.11
CA ASP A 191 -9.37 6.42 -12.18
C ASP A 191 -8.95 6.99 -10.82
N GLY A 192 -8.22 8.09 -10.82
CA GLY A 192 -7.80 8.81 -9.62
C GLY A 192 -6.30 8.91 -9.43
N GLY A 193 -5.91 9.65 -8.39
CA GLY A 193 -4.52 9.93 -8.01
C GLY A 193 -3.94 8.87 -7.07
N HIS A 194 -2.84 9.26 -6.40
CA HIS A 194 -2.04 8.34 -5.56
C HIS A 194 -2.79 7.78 -4.34
N THR A 195 -3.82 8.47 -3.86
CA THR A 195 -4.57 8.11 -2.64
C THR A 195 -6.02 7.72 -2.94
N PRO A 196 -6.25 6.62 -3.72
CA PRO A 196 -7.59 6.25 -4.18
C PRO A 196 -8.53 5.82 -3.05
N ALA A 197 -8.02 5.45 -1.88
CA ALA A 197 -8.87 5.12 -0.74
C ALA A 197 -9.63 6.35 -0.20
N LEU A 198 -9.11 7.55 -0.44
CA LEU A 198 -9.76 8.80 -0.07
C LEU A 198 -10.55 9.39 -1.24
N SER A 199 -10.00 9.36 -2.45
CA SER A 199 -10.61 10.03 -3.61
C SER A 199 -11.64 9.16 -4.36
N ARG A 200 -11.52 7.82 -4.32
CA ARG A 200 -12.35 6.85 -5.07
C ARG A 200 -12.74 5.62 -4.23
N PRO A 201 -13.20 5.77 -2.97
CA PRO A 201 -13.37 4.64 -2.06
C PRO A 201 -14.32 3.56 -2.57
N ALA A 202 -15.45 3.94 -3.16
CA ALA A 202 -16.42 2.99 -3.69
C ALA A 202 -15.85 2.20 -4.89
N ALA A 203 -15.20 2.89 -5.84
CA ALA A 203 -14.59 2.26 -7.01
C ALA A 203 -13.45 1.31 -6.61
N LEU A 204 -12.65 1.71 -5.61
CA LEU A 204 -11.60 0.85 -5.05
C LEU A 204 -12.21 -0.38 -4.38
N ALA A 205 -13.23 -0.22 -3.54
CA ALA A 205 -13.91 -1.33 -2.90
C ALA A 205 -14.55 -2.30 -3.92
N ASP A 206 -15.21 -1.78 -4.96
CA ASP A 206 -15.77 -2.60 -6.04
C ASP A 206 -14.69 -3.41 -6.77
N ARG A 207 -13.54 -2.79 -7.04
CA ARG A 207 -12.42 -3.48 -7.67
C ARG A 207 -11.84 -4.57 -6.75
N LEU A 208 -11.66 -4.28 -5.46
CA LEU A 208 -11.16 -5.25 -4.48
C LEU A 208 -12.10 -6.46 -4.34
N VAL A 209 -13.40 -6.23 -4.28
CA VAL A 209 -14.42 -7.30 -4.24
C VAL A 209 -14.45 -8.09 -5.55
N GLY A 210 -14.26 -7.42 -6.69
CA GLY A 210 -14.19 -8.06 -8.00
C GLY A 210 -13.04 -9.05 -8.19
N TYR A 211 -12.05 -9.06 -7.29
CA TYR A 211 -10.95 -10.01 -7.31
C TYR A 211 -11.23 -11.30 -6.50
N LEU A 212 -12.33 -11.38 -5.77
CA LEU A 212 -12.69 -12.54 -4.93
C LEU A 212 -13.28 -13.70 -5.69
#